data_bc1835346ce2157eb89ee9eded503bc0
#
_entry.id   bc1835346ce2157eb89ee9eded503bc0
#
_cell.length_a   1.000
_cell.length_b   1.000
_cell.length_c   1.000
_cell.angle_alpha   90.00
_cell.angle_beta   90.00
_cell.angle_gamma   90.00
#
_symmetry.space_group_name_H-M   'P 1'
#
loop_
_entity.id
_entity.type
_entity.pdbx_description
1 polymer ?
#
loop_
_entity_poly.entity_id
_entity_poly.type
_entity_poly.pdbx_seq_one_letter_code
_entity_poly.pdbx_strand_id
1 'polypeptide(L)'
;QIEKRGAIVERIDIEPFMMNKPVSTPDWMQLNCHGVNNVRDVTMIHGNYIVEATTCRRSRYYEYLNLRPIFERYFKEDPEMVHFTAPKPRLTDESYVENYYYKFENVWSDEDKRKRLHNWEFQLSEKEPLWDAADAMRFGKDIFHQGSCVTNKGGMDWLKRMFASLGLRVHHVLFDTPKDKNKPDNYHPWHIDVNFVPLRPGLCMYNPDWSPRTPEVWELFKQNDWELIPAARPTYVHKNDTYLTGLYEGKSWISMNTFSIDPKTVCVEAHETAYCEQLDKLGFEVVPIPYEKVIPFGGALHCTTLDVYREGDLEDYFPKQIEGY
;
A
#
# COMPACT_ATOMS: atom_id res chain seq x y z
N GLN A 1 -4.30 -15.16 -16.11
CA GLN A 1 -5.64 -14.54 -16.25
C GLN A 1 -5.53 -13.11 -16.80
N ILE A 2 -4.60 -12.31 -16.30
CA ILE A 2 -4.39 -10.91 -16.75
C ILE A 2 -3.98 -10.90 -18.25
N GLU A 3 -2.99 -11.70 -18.62
CA GLU A 3 -2.53 -11.82 -20.01
C GLU A 3 -3.64 -12.28 -20.98
N LYS A 4 -4.54 -13.18 -20.53
CA LYS A 4 -5.70 -13.63 -21.32
C LYS A 4 -6.71 -12.52 -21.62
N ARG A 5 -6.61 -11.38 -20.92
CA ARG A 5 -7.44 -10.18 -21.11
C ARG A 5 -6.72 -9.07 -21.86
N GLY A 6 -5.60 -9.40 -22.49
CA GLY A 6 -4.86 -8.51 -23.38
C GLY A 6 -3.82 -7.62 -22.70
N ALA A 7 -3.65 -7.73 -21.39
CA ALA A 7 -2.59 -6.99 -20.70
C ALA A 7 -1.21 -7.63 -20.94
N ILE A 8 -0.20 -6.81 -21.11
CA ILE A 8 1.19 -7.24 -21.17
C ILE A 8 1.68 -7.41 -19.72
N VAL A 9 2.19 -8.58 -19.39
CA VAL A 9 2.73 -8.89 -18.06
C VAL A 9 4.23 -9.07 -18.15
N GLU A 10 4.95 -8.16 -17.50
CA GLU A 10 6.39 -8.28 -17.33
C GLU A 10 6.72 -8.87 -15.97
N ARG A 11 7.79 -9.63 -15.91
CA ARG A 11 8.30 -10.24 -14.67
C ARG A 11 9.70 -9.74 -14.43
N ILE A 12 9.96 -9.40 -13.19
CA ILE A 12 11.29 -8.98 -12.77
C ILE A 12 12.22 -10.19 -12.68
N ASP A 13 13.48 -9.97 -13.04
CA ASP A 13 14.58 -10.87 -12.68
C ASP A 13 15.10 -10.47 -11.30
N ILE A 14 15.12 -11.44 -10.37
CA ILE A 14 15.54 -11.16 -8.99
C ILE A 14 17.08 -11.06 -8.96
N GLU A 15 17.56 -9.92 -8.50
CA GLU A 15 18.97 -9.68 -8.32
C GLU A 15 19.60 -10.69 -7.35
N PRO A 16 20.77 -11.27 -7.66
CA PRO A 16 21.37 -12.33 -6.85
C PRO A 16 21.63 -11.94 -5.38
N PHE A 17 21.84 -10.64 -5.10
CA PHE A 17 22.04 -10.18 -3.72
C PHE A 17 20.76 -10.21 -2.88
N MET A 18 19.57 -10.25 -3.51
CA MET A 18 18.29 -10.41 -2.82
C MET A 18 18.04 -11.87 -2.37
N MET A 19 18.85 -12.80 -2.84
CA MET A 19 18.71 -14.23 -2.55
C MET A 19 19.60 -14.65 -1.39
N ASN A 20 19.14 -14.51 -0.14
CA ASN A 20 19.82 -14.99 1.06
C ASN A 20 21.26 -14.49 1.24
N LYS A 21 21.52 -13.24 0.90
CA LYS A 21 22.83 -12.61 1.08
C LYS A 21 22.70 -11.41 2.01
N PRO A 22 23.71 -11.14 2.83
CA PRO A 22 23.77 -9.91 3.61
C PRO A 22 23.86 -8.69 2.70
N VAL A 23 23.16 -7.63 3.10
CA VAL A 23 23.27 -6.29 2.51
C VAL A 23 23.65 -5.30 3.59
N SER A 24 24.38 -4.25 3.23
CA SER A 24 24.82 -3.24 4.18
C SER A 24 24.84 -1.84 3.59
N THR A 25 24.77 -0.88 4.48
CA THR A 25 25.12 0.53 4.27
C THR A 25 26.25 0.90 5.25
N PRO A 26 26.76 2.12 5.23
CA PRO A 26 27.71 2.56 6.27
C PRO A 26 27.14 2.53 7.70
N ASP A 27 25.82 2.53 7.86
CA ASP A 27 25.14 2.67 9.15
C ASP A 27 24.66 1.33 9.75
N TRP A 28 24.40 0.32 8.91
CA TRP A 28 23.84 -0.96 9.36
C TRP A 28 24.15 -2.11 8.38
N MET A 29 23.97 -3.32 8.87
CA MET A 29 24.00 -4.54 8.07
C MET A 29 22.74 -5.35 8.34
N GLN A 30 22.14 -5.88 7.27
CA GLN A 30 21.00 -6.79 7.30
C GLN A 30 21.44 -8.15 6.74
N LEU A 31 21.25 -9.21 7.52
CA LEU A 31 21.74 -10.55 7.15
C LEU A 31 20.97 -11.17 5.98
N ASN A 32 19.68 -10.89 5.89
CA ASN A 32 18.82 -11.42 4.84
C ASN A 32 17.93 -10.33 4.29
N CYS A 33 17.75 -10.28 2.97
CA CYS A 33 16.71 -9.49 2.34
C CYS A 33 15.36 -10.18 2.48
N HIS A 34 14.27 -9.40 2.43
CA HIS A 34 12.91 -9.92 2.55
C HIS A 34 12.43 -10.63 1.26
N GLY A 35 13.00 -10.31 0.12
CA GLY A 35 12.55 -10.72 -1.20
C GLY A 35 11.85 -9.58 -1.94
N VAL A 36 11.29 -9.87 -3.11
CA VAL A 36 10.68 -8.87 -4.02
C VAL A 36 9.26 -9.26 -4.43
N ASN A 37 8.51 -9.81 -3.49
CA ASN A 37 7.14 -10.25 -3.78
C ASN A 37 6.18 -9.07 -3.99
N ASN A 38 6.31 -8.02 -3.20
CA ASN A 38 5.38 -6.90 -3.16
C ASN A 38 5.98 -5.66 -3.84
N VAL A 39 6.03 -5.70 -5.16
CA VAL A 39 6.63 -4.64 -5.99
C VAL A 39 5.97 -3.27 -5.82
N ARG A 40 4.68 -3.25 -5.48
CA ARG A 40 3.91 -2.03 -5.26
C ARG A 40 4.31 -1.26 -4.01
N ASP A 41 4.90 -1.92 -3.02
CA ASP A 41 5.30 -1.25 -1.78
C ASP A 41 6.50 -0.32 -1.97
N VAL A 42 7.36 -0.62 -2.94
CA VAL A 42 8.62 0.10 -3.15
C VAL A 42 8.59 1.11 -4.28
N THR A 43 7.54 1.07 -5.12
CA THR A 43 7.41 1.97 -6.28
C THR A 43 5.96 2.32 -6.56
N MET A 44 5.71 3.59 -6.82
CA MET A 44 4.43 4.12 -7.27
C MET A 44 4.55 4.61 -8.71
N ILE A 45 3.53 4.33 -9.52
CA ILE A 45 3.37 4.91 -10.86
C ILE A 45 2.20 5.88 -10.81
N HIS A 46 2.39 7.11 -11.28
CA HIS A 46 1.33 8.12 -11.34
C HIS A 46 1.47 9.01 -12.57
N GLY A 47 0.56 8.88 -13.52
CA GLY A 47 0.73 9.50 -14.85
C GLY A 47 2.05 9.03 -15.47
N ASN A 48 2.86 9.96 -15.93
CA ASN A 48 4.18 9.69 -16.52
C ASN A 48 5.31 9.57 -15.47
N TYR A 49 4.96 9.56 -14.19
CA TYR A 49 5.95 9.56 -13.11
C TYR A 49 6.11 8.17 -12.51
N ILE A 50 7.33 7.66 -12.49
CA ILE A 50 7.76 6.53 -11.68
C ILE A 50 8.43 7.10 -10.44
N VAL A 51 7.93 6.73 -9.24
CA VAL A 51 8.45 7.24 -7.98
C VAL A 51 8.89 6.07 -7.09
N GLU A 52 10.19 5.95 -6.87
CA GLU A 52 10.74 5.00 -5.91
C GLU A 52 10.54 5.54 -4.49
N ALA A 53 9.84 4.78 -3.67
CA ALA A 53 9.60 5.10 -2.26
C ALA A 53 10.87 4.96 -1.41
N THR A 54 10.82 5.51 -0.20
CA THR A 54 11.94 5.44 0.74
C THR A 54 12.14 4.04 1.28
N THR A 55 11.06 3.32 1.55
CA THR A 55 10.94 2.14 2.42
C THR A 55 11.48 2.36 3.83
N CYS A 56 10.88 1.73 4.82
CA CYS A 56 11.33 1.84 6.22
C CYS A 56 12.05 0.57 6.70
N ARG A 57 12.10 -0.49 5.91
CA ARG A 57 12.65 -1.77 6.32
C ARG A 57 14.03 -2.01 5.72
N ARG A 58 15.04 -2.21 6.56
CA ARG A 58 16.41 -2.51 6.14
C ARG A 58 16.48 -3.74 5.21
N SER A 59 15.66 -4.76 5.47
CA SER A 59 15.57 -5.97 4.64
C SER A 59 15.02 -5.73 3.23
N ARG A 60 14.34 -4.59 3.00
CA ARG A 60 13.72 -4.20 1.72
C ARG A 60 14.43 -3.02 1.04
N TYR A 61 15.47 -2.50 1.67
CA TYR A 61 16.12 -1.25 1.27
C TYR A 61 16.57 -1.20 -0.19
N TYR A 62 16.96 -2.32 -0.77
CA TYR A 62 17.45 -2.45 -2.14
C TYR A 62 16.44 -3.12 -3.09
N GLU A 63 15.20 -3.39 -2.66
CA GLU A 63 14.20 -4.07 -3.50
C GLU A 63 13.93 -3.34 -4.82
N TYR A 64 13.90 -2.01 -4.81
CA TYR A 64 13.67 -1.20 -6.01
C TYR A 64 14.65 -1.47 -7.14
N LEU A 65 15.86 -1.97 -6.85
CA LEU A 65 16.87 -2.30 -7.87
C LEU A 65 16.40 -3.42 -8.80
N ASN A 66 15.53 -4.31 -8.33
CA ASN A 66 14.99 -5.37 -9.18
C ASN A 66 14.03 -4.85 -10.27
N LEU A 67 13.45 -3.67 -10.07
CA LEU A 67 12.56 -3.01 -11.03
C LEU A 67 13.33 -2.12 -12.02
N ARG A 68 14.53 -1.68 -11.64
CA ARG A 68 15.34 -0.75 -12.42
C ARG A 68 15.55 -1.15 -13.87
N PRO A 69 15.89 -2.41 -14.21
CA PRO A 69 16.10 -2.81 -15.61
C PRO A 69 14.87 -2.56 -16.50
N ILE A 70 13.66 -2.77 -15.95
CA ILE A 70 12.40 -2.50 -16.67
C ILE A 70 12.21 -0.99 -16.84
N PHE A 71 12.40 -0.20 -15.77
CA PHE A 71 12.20 1.24 -15.81
C PHE A 71 13.24 1.97 -16.67
N GLU A 72 14.49 1.50 -16.68
CA GLU A 72 15.53 2.03 -17.56
C GLU A 72 15.23 1.76 -19.04
N ARG A 73 14.58 0.65 -19.36
CA ARG A 73 14.10 0.38 -20.71
C ARG A 73 12.97 1.36 -21.08
N TYR A 74 11.96 1.51 -20.22
CA TYR A 74 10.88 2.47 -20.46
C TYR A 74 11.39 3.90 -20.60
N PHE A 75 12.36 4.30 -19.79
CA PHE A 75 12.98 5.63 -19.90
C PHE A 75 13.63 5.88 -21.26
N LYS A 76 14.13 4.84 -21.93
CA LYS A 76 14.70 4.94 -23.29
C LYS A 76 13.64 4.92 -24.37
N GLU A 77 12.51 4.24 -24.12
CA GLU A 77 11.42 4.04 -25.09
C GLU A 77 10.37 5.17 -25.04
N ASP A 78 10.16 5.79 -23.88
CA ASP A 78 9.17 6.82 -23.64
C ASP A 78 9.84 8.14 -23.21
N PRO A 79 9.90 9.15 -24.10
CA PRO A 79 10.53 10.45 -23.79
C PRO A 79 9.75 11.30 -22.78
N GLU A 80 8.49 10.98 -22.48
CA GLU A 80 7.68 11.70 -21.50
C GLU A 80 7.78 11.11 -20.09
N MET A 81 8.33 9.92 -19.96
CA MET A 81 8.48 9.23 -18.68
C MET A 81 9.53 9.92 -17.80
N VAL A 82 9.17 10.18 -16.57
CA VAL A 82 10.06 10.78 -15.56
C VAL A 82 10.23 9.84 -14.39
N HIS A 83 11.48 9.57 -14.03
CA HIS A 83 11.81 8.68 -12.92
C HIS A 83 12.35 9.47 -11.73
N PHE A 84 11.61 9.49 -10.64
CA PHE A 84 12.00 10.08 -9.36
C PHE A 84 12.44 9.02 -8.36
N THR A 85 13.47 9.34 -7.60
CA THR A 85 13.82 8.57 -6.41
C THR A 85 13.60 9.45 -5.18
N ALA A 86 12.77 9.03 -4.25
CA ALA A 86 12.65 9.69 -2.95
C ALA A 86 14.03 9.68 -2.25
N PRO A 87 14.34 10.69 -1.41
CA PRO A 87 15.60 10.71 -0.68
C PRO A 87 15.82 9.39 0.06
N LYS A 88 16.86 8.65 -0.29
CA LYS A 88 17.14 7.36 0.35
C LYS A 88 17.47 7.58 1.82
N PRO A 89 16.71 6.97 2.74
CA PRO A 89 16.91 7.16 4.15
C PRO A 89 18.17 6.45 4.62
N ARG A 90 18.74 6.89 5.73
CA ARG A 90 19.85 6.19 6.35
C ARG A 90 19.42 4.96 7.12
N LEU A 91 18.20 4.93 7.64
CA LEU A 91 17.63 3.86 8.48
C LEU A 91 18.53 3.51 9.67
N THR A 92 19.10 4.52 10.32
CA THR A 92 19.81 4.33 11.59
C THR A 92 18.81 3.91 12.68
N ASP A 93 19.30 3.53 13.86
CA ASP A 93 18.40 3.18 14.97
C ASP A 93 17.51 4.36 15.41
N GLU A 94 17.94 5.60 15.15
CA GLU A 94 17.15 6.81 15.41
C GLU A 94 15.93 6.97 14.49
N SER A 95 15.88 6.26 13.36
CA SER A 95 14.74 6.23 12.44
C SER A 95 13.55 5.48 13.02
N TYR A 96 13.75 4.78 14.14
CA TYR A 96 12.75 3.98 14.81
C TYR A 96 12.50 4.45 16.22
N VAL A 97 11.30 4.21 16.72
CA VAL A 97 10.98 4.44 18.13
C VAL A 97 11.83 3.49 18.97
N GLU A 98 12.39 3.99 20.07
CA GLU A 98 13.29 3.22 20.93
C GLU A 98 12.75 1.82 21.24
N ASN A 99 13.57 0.83 20.96
CA ASN A 99 13.27 -0.59 21.19
C ASN A 99 12.09 -1.17 20.43
N TYR A 100 11.62 -0.52 19.34
CA TYR A 100 10.50 -1.02 18.56
C TYR A 100 10.68 -2.49 18.13
N TYR A 101 11.83 -2.85 17.52
CA TYR A 101 12.08 -4.23 17.07
C TYR A 101 12.15 -5.27 18.16
N TYR A 102 12.44 -4.87 19.41
CA TYR A 102 12.65 -5.80 20.53
C TYR A 102 11.47 -5.81 21.51
N LYS A 103 10.64 -4.77 21.52
CA LYS A 103 9.66 -4.53 22.58
C LYS A 103 8.21 -4.52 22.10
N PHE A 104 7.95 -4.40 20.79
CA PHE A 104 6.60 -4.23 20.30
C PHE A 104 5.66 -5.36 20.70
N GLU A 105 6.11 -6.60 20.59
CA GLU A 105 5.26 -7.76 20.88
C GLU A 105 5.08 -8.01 22.39
N ASN A 106 6.06 -7.66 23.22
CA ASN A 106 6.16 -8.17 24.58
C ASN A 106 6.23 -7.12 25.70
N VAL A 107 6.32 -5.83 25.41
CA VAL A 107 6.60 -4.81 26.43
C VAL A 107 5.50 -3.79 26.61
N TRP A 108 4.79 -3.43 25.56
CA TRP A 108 3.71 -2.47 25.69
C TRP A 108 2.39 -3.16 26.02
N SER A 109 1.68 -2.62 27.02
CA SER A 109 0.31 -3.03 27.28
C SER A 109 -0.59 -2.69 26.09
N ASP A 110 -1.71 -3.36 25.95
CA ASP A 110 -2.70 -3.04 24.93
C ASP A 110 -3.21 -1.60 25.01
N GLU A 111 -3.27 -1.05 26.22
CA GLU A 111 -3.64 0.34 26.45
C GLU A 111 -2.59 1.30 25.91
N ASP A 112 -1.30 1.04 26.14
CA ASP A 112 -0.20 1.86 25.61
C ASP A 112 -0.13 1.79 24.07
N LYS A 113 -0.34 0.61 23.50
CA LYS A 113 -0.43 0.44 22.05
C LYS A 113 -1.54 1.30 21.47
N ARG A 114 -2.75 1.24 22.03
CA ARG A 114 -3.89 2.07 21.60
C ARG A 114 -3.63 3.56 21.74
N LYS A 115 -3.06 3.98 22.87
CA LYS A 115 -2.70 5.38 23.10
C LYS A 115 -1.71 5.90 22.08
N ARG A 116 -0.69 5.09 21.73
CA ARG A 116 0.30 5.43 20.70
C ARG A 116 -0.32 5.56 19.32
N LEU A 117 -1.18 4.60 18.94
CA LEU A 117 -1.93 4.68 17.69
C LEU A 117 -2.83 5.90 17.60
N HIS A 118 -3.54 6.22 18.70
CA HIS A 118 -4.37 7.41 18.77
C HIS A 118 -3.56 8.71 18.63
N ASN A 119 -2.32 8.71 19.12
CA ASN A 119 -1.38 9.82 19.00
C ASN A 119 -0.52 9.78 17.74
N TRP A 120 -0.75 8.85 16.83
CA TRP A 120 0.09 8.64 15.62
C TRP A 120 1.53 8.23 15.91
N GLU A 121 1.78 7.66 17.05
CA GLU A 121 3.08 7.14 17.43
C GLU A 121 3.21 5.68 16.97
N PHE A 122 3.62 5.51 15.72
CA PHE A 122 3.92 4.19 15.17
C PHE A 122 5.35 3.76 15.48
N GLN A 123 5.82 2.72 14.77
CA GLN A 123 7.20 2.24 14.93
C GLN A 123 8.26 3.22 14.47
N LEU A 124 7.91 4.13 13.58
CA LEU A 124 8.83 5.08 12.98
C LEU A 124 8.92 6.37 13.81
N SER A 125 10.14 6.87 13.95
CA SER A 125 10.34 8.24 14.42
C SER A 125 10.15 9.22 13.26
N GLU A 126 10.16 10.52 13.56
CA GLU A 126 10.17 11.59 12.56
C GLU A 126 11.59 12.05 12.19
N LYS A 127 12.61 11.21 12.39
CA LYS A 127 14.02 11.54 12.12
C LYS A 127 14.28 11.84 10.66
N GLU A 128 13.62 11.10 9.78
CA GLU A 128 13.73 11.24 8.34
C GLU A 128 12.39 10.87 7.67
N PRO A 129 12.10 11.39 6.45
CA PRO A 129 10.89 11.03 5.72
C PRO A 129 10.90 9.54 5.33
N LEU A 130 9.91 8.78 5.80
CA LEU A 130 9.76 7.36 5.52
C LEU A 130 8.35 7.08 5.02
N TRP A 131 8.23 6.35 3.91
CA TRP A 131 6.95 5.92 3.37
C TRP A 131 7.13 4.72 2.44
N ASP A 132 6.13 3.85 2.44
CA ASP A 132 5.96 2.79 1.44
C ASP A 132 4.95 3.25 0.37
N ALA A 133 5.19 2.90 -0.89
CA ALA A 133 4.35 3.34 -2.00
C ALA A 133 2.92 2.78 -1.94
N ALA A 134 2.73 1.62 -1.31
CA ALA A 134 1.41 1.03 -1.10
C ALA A 134 0.55 1.77 -0.05
N ASP A 135 1.08 2.79 0.63
CA ASP A 135 0.31 3.71 1.45
C ASP A 135 -0.27 4.90 0.67
N ALA A 136 -0.01 4.97 -0.63
CA ALA A 136 -0.50 6.01 -1.52
C ALA A 136 -1.46 5.44 -2.57
N MET A 137 -2.76 5.73 -2.44
CA MET A 137 -3.80 5.28 -3.35
C MET A 137 -4.16 6.38 -4.35
N ARG A 138 -4.14 6.03 -5.64
CA ARG A 138 -4.31 6.95 -6.76
C ARG A 138 -5.77 7.07 -7.19
N PHE A 139 -6.23 8.32 -7.40
CA PHE A 139 -7.54 8.67 -7.90
C PHE A 139 -7.42 9.79 -8.97
N GLY A 140 -6.88 9.46 -10.12
CA GLY A 140 -6.61 10.46 -11.15
C GLY A 140 -5.61 11.51 -10.64
N LYS A 141 -5.97 12.81 -10.67
CA LYS A 141 -5.11 13.90 -10.17
C LYS A 141 -4.93 13.93 -8.65
N ASP A 142 -5.66 13.10 -7.92
CA ASP A 142 -5.62 13.03 -6.47
C ASP A 142 -4.95 11.75 -5.98
N ILE A 143 -4.24 11.85 -4.89
CA ILE A 143 -3.61 10.73 -4.19
C ILE A 143 -4.05 10.80 -2.74
N PHE A 144 -4.60 9.71 -2.22
CA PHE A 144 -4.87 9.56 -0.80
C PHE A 144 -3.72 8.81 -0.16
N HIS A 145 -3.06 9.43 0.82
CA HIS A 145 -1.86 8.92 1.46
C HIS A 145 -2.07 8.75 2.95
N GLN A 146 -1.93 7.53 3.45
CA GLN A 146 -2.11 7.24 4.87
C GLN A 146 -0.78 7.26 5.64
N GLY A 147 -0.85 7.68 6.91
CA GLY A 147 0.18 7.36 7.89
C GLY A 147 -0.03 5.94 8.43
N SER A 148 1.04 5.17 8.57
CA SER A 148 0.99 3.78 8.97
C SER A 148 2.22 3.35 9.76
N CYS A 149 2.33 2.07 10.07
CA CYS A 149 3.53 1.52 10.69
C CYS A 149 4.79 1.59 9.78
N VAL A 150 4.62 1.90 8.50
CA VAL A 150 5.71 2.00 7.51
C VAL A 150 5.80 3.36 6.83
N THR A 151 4.88 4.28 7.18
CA THR A 151 4.82 5.64 6.63
C THR A 151 4.64 6.64 7.76
N ASN A 152 5.62 7.52 7.97
CA ASN A 152 5.56 8.59 8.96
C ASN A 152 5.05 9.91 8.35
N LYS A 153 4.81 10.90 9.22
CA LYS A 153 4.34 12.23 8.79
C LYS A 153 5.32 12.90 7.82
N GLY A 154 6.62 12.79 8.08
CA GLY A 154 7.65 13.32 7.19
C GLY A 154 7.56 12.76 5.77
N GLY A 155 7.30 11.45 5.63
CA GLY A 155 7.09 10.78 4.34
C GLY A 155 5.83 11.27 3.62
N MET A 156 4.72 11.41 4.35
CA MET A 156 3.48 11.99 3.80
C MET A 156 3.67 13.43 3.32
N ASP A 157 4.33 14.26 4.13
CA ASP A 157 4.59 15.65 3.79
C ASP A 157 5.55 15.78 2.59
N TRP A 158 6.54 14.88 2.48
CA TRP A 158 7.44 14.86 1.33
C TRP A 158 6.67 14.58 0.04
N LEU A 159 5.84 13.54 0.03
CA LEU A 159 5.04 13.17 -1.14
C LEU A 159 4.08 14.31 -1.54
N LYS A 160 3.40 14.92 -0.56
CA LYS A 160 2.49 16.06 -0.78
C LYS A 160 3.22 17.23 -1.46
N ARG A 161 4.41 17.60 -0.97
CA ARG A 161 5.19 18.70 -1.54
C ARG A 161 5.71 18.38 -2.94
N MET A 162 6.20 17.16 -3.16
CA MET A 162 6.69 16.72 -4.46
C MET A 162 5.58 16.78 -5.51
N PHE A 163 4.43 16.17 -5.25
CA PHE A 163 3.33 16.16 -6.20
C PHE A 163 2.63 17.51 -6.38
N ALA A 164 2.59 18.35 -5.35
CA ALA A 164 2.08 19.71 -5.49
C ALA A 164 2.90 20.52 -6.53
N SER A 165 4.21 20.31 -6.62
CA SER A 165 5.05 20.94 -7.64
C SER A 165 4.72 20.50 -9.07
N LEU A 166 4.02 19.38 -9.22
CA LEU A 166 3.56 18.81 -10.50
C LEU A 166 2.08 19.11 -10.79
N GLY A 167 1.43 19.94 -9.94
CA GLY A 167 0.01 20.27 -10.09
C GLY A 167 -0.94 19.14 -9.67
N LEU A 168 -0.45 18.18 -8.89
CA LEU A 168 -1.22 17.06 -8.36
C LEU A 168 -1.53 17.27 -6.87
N ARG A 169 -2.60 16.65 -6.39
CA ARG A 169 -3.10 16.82 -5.03
C ARG A 169 -2.88 15.56 -4.21
N VAL A 170 -2.32 15.72 -3.01
CA VAL A 170 -2.14 14.62 -2.06
C VAL A 170 -2.89 14.93 -0.77
N HIS A 171 -3.83 14.06 -0.45
CA HIS A 171 -4.68 14.13 0.73
C HIS A 171 -4.19 13.16 1.80
N HIS A 172 -3.95 13.65 2.99
CA HIS A 172 -3.59 12.79 4.12
C HIS A 172 -4.84 12.14 4.70
N VAL A 173 -4.83 10.83 4.79
CA VAL A 173 -5.94 10.04 5.34
C VAL A 173 -5.54 9.36 6.62
N LEU A 174 -6.40 9.48 7.62
CA LEU A 174 -6.33 8.76 8.87
C LEU A 174 -7.40 7.67 8.89
N PHE A 175 -7.06 6.53 9.45
CA PHE A 175 -8.02 5.45 9.64
C PHE A 175 -8.28 5.23 11.13
N ASP A 176 -9.49 4.80 11.46
CA ASP A 176 -9.84 4.41 12.82
C ASP A 176 -9.01 3.20 13.25
N THR A 177 -8.80 3.09 14.55
CA THR A 177 -8.27 1.85 15.14
C THR A 177 -9.38 0.82 15.26
N PRO A 178 -9.08 -0.50 15.13
CA PRO A 178 -10.08 -1.53 15.27
C PRO A 178 -10.84 -1.43 16.59
N LYS A 179 -12.16 -1.54 16.52
CA LYS A 179 -13.04 -1.46 17.69
C LYS A 179 -13.08 -2.75 18.50
N ASP A 180 -12.56 -3.84 17.97
CA ASP A 180 -12.57 -5.13 18.64
C ASP A 180 -11.45 -5.23 19.67
N LYS A 181 -11.81 -5.05 20.93
CA LYS A 181 -10.90 -5.13 22.09
C LYS A 181 -10.28 -6.53 22.30
N ASN A 182 -10.84 -7.56 21.66
CA ASN A 182 -10.42 -8.94 21.81
C ASN A 182 -9.43 -9.40 20.73
N LYS A 183 -9.10 -8.50 19.78
CA LYS A 183 -8.11 -8.77 18.73
C LYS A 183 -6.96 -7.79 18.84
N PRO A 184 -6.05 -7.96 19.81
CA PRO A 184 -4.92 -7.07 20.04
C PRO A 184 -3.97 -6.95 18.85
N ASP A 185 -3.95 -7.91 17.94
CA ASP A 185 -2.97 -8.02 16.87
C ASP A 185 -3.24 -7.12 15.68
N ASN A 186 -4.36 -6.40 15.66
CA ASN A 186 -4.78 -5.49 14.59
C ASN A 186 -4.59 -4.01 14.92
N TYR A 187 -3.55 -3.64 15.67
CA TYR A 187 -3.35 -2.26 16.10
C TYR A 187 -2.72 -1.34 15.05
N HIS A 188 -2.25 -1.86 13.94
CA HIS A 188 -1.61 -1.06 12.92
C HIS A 188 -2.47 -0.98 11.67
N PRO A 189 -2.73 0.23 11.16
CA PRO A 189 -3.21 0.35 9.80
C PRO A 189 -2.15 -0.28 8.88
N TRP A 190 -2.59 -1.28 8.13
CA TRP A 190 -1.80 -1.81 7.03
C TRP A 190 -1.78 -0.80 5.90
N HIS A 191 -1.09 -1.13 4.84
CA HIS A 191 -1.12 -0.31 3.64
C HIS A 191 -2.55 0.07 3.26
N ILE A 192 -2.73 1.25 2.68
CA ILE A 192 -4.04 1.78 2.31
C ILE A 192 -4.81 0.86 1.35
N ASP A 193 -4.12 0.03 0.60
CA ASP A 193 -4.69 -0.89 -0.39
C ASP A 193 -5.45 -2.10 0.20
N VAL A 194 -5.50 -2.22 1.52
CA VAL A 194 -6.42 -3.11 2.25
C VAL A 194 -7.46 -2.35 3.08
N ASN A 195 -7.43 -1.02 3.02
CA ASN A 195 -8.32 -0.14 3.78
C ASN A 195 -9.22 0.70 2.90
N PHE A 196 -8.74 1.07 1.69
CA PHE A 196 -9.39 2.07 0.85
C PHE A 196 -9.08 1.78 -0.62
N VAL A 197 -10.04 1.19 -1.33
CA VAL A 197 -9.82 0.60 -2.66
C VAL A 197 -10.74 1.23 -3.69
N PRO A 198 -10.22 2.05 -4.62
CA PRO A 198 -10.98 2.50 -5.77
C PRO A 198 -11.25 1.32 -6.70
N LEU A 199 -12.51 1.10 -7.03
CA LEU A 199 -12.93 0.01 -7.91
C LEU A 199 -13.14 0.50 -9.36
N ARG A 200 -13.76 1.66 -9.50
CA ARG A 200 -13.99 2.38 -10.76
C ARG A 200 -14.30 3.84 -10.46
N PRO A 201 -14.28 4.75 -11.45
CA PRO A 201 -14.72 6.12 -11.25
C PRO A 201 -16.09 6.20 -10.55
N GLY A 202 -16.19 7.00 -9.51
CA GLY A 202 -17.39 7.16 -8.69
C GLY A 202 -17.63 6.11 -7.61
N LEU A 203 -16.79 5.05 -7.51
CA LEU A 203 -16.99 3.99 -6.53
C LEU A 203 -15.68 3.60 -5.83
N CYS A 204 -15.67 3.75 -4.51
CA CYS A 204 -14.56 3.31 -3.66
C CYS A 204 -15.07 2.44 -2.52
N MET A 205 -14.34 1.42 -2.18
CA MET A 205 -14.65 0.52 -1.07
C MET A 205 -13.72 0.80 0.11
N TYR A 206 -14.26 0.81 1.32
CA TYR A 206 -13.47 0.99 2.52
C TYR A 206 -13.60 -0.20 3.48
N ASN A 207 -12.57 -0.39 4.29
CA ASN A 207 -12.57 -1.38 5.35
C ASN A 207 -13.42 -0.88 6.54
N PRO A 208 -14.53 -1.56 6.91
CA PRO A 208 -15.41 -1.09 7.97
C PRO A 208 -14.82 -1.19 9.37
N ASP A 209 -13.78 -2.01 9.57
CA ASP A 209 -13.07 -2.08 10.85
C ASP A 209 -12.00 -0.98 10.97
N TRP A 210 -11.57 -0.43 9.83
CA TRP A 210 -10.54 0.60 9.70
C TRP A 210 -11.05 1.71 8.77
N SER A 211 -12.18 2.29 9.11
CA SER A 211 -12.80 3.33 8.28
C SER A 211 -12.00 4.63 8.30
N PRO A 212 -12.07 5.43 7.24
CA PRO A 212 -11.47 6.77 7.23
C PRO A 212 -12.00 7.61 8.40
N ARG A 213 -11.10 8.09 9.27
CA ARG A 213 -11.40 8.93 10.42
C ARG A 213 -11.41 10.42 10.07
N THR A 214 -10.71 10.79 9.00
CA THR A 214 -10.63 12.16 8.50
C THR A 214 -11.99 12.55 7.90
N PRO A 215 -12.73 13.51 8.52
CA PRO A 215 -14.09 13.86 8.04
C PRO A 215 -14.09 14.41 6.63
N GLU A 216 -13.04 15.13 6.26
CA GLU A 216 -12.86 15.76 4.95
C GLU A 216 -12.85 14.71 3.82
N VAL A 217 -12.40 13.48 4.07
CA VAL A 217 -12.47 12.38 3.09
C VAL A 217 -13.92 12.11 2.69
N TRP A 218 -14.81 11.95 3.68
CA TRP A 218 -16.22 11.67 3.44
C TRP A 218 -16.91 12.81 2.70
N GLU A 219 -16.61 14.05 3.07
CA GLU A 219 -17.16 15.24 2.42
C GLU A 219 -16.64 15.38 0.99
N LEU A 220 -15.34 15.21 0.76
CA LEU A 220 -14.70 15.29 -0.56
C LEU A 220 -15.31 14.29 -1.54
N PHE A 221 -15.46 13.04 -1.10
CA PHE A 221 -16.07 12.00 -1.93
C PHE A 221 -17.54 12.32 -2.24
N LYS A 222 -18.31 12.69 -1.23
CA LYS A 222 -19.74 13.01 -1.38
C LYS A 222 -19.98 14.18 -2.34
N GLN A 223 -19.23 15.27 -2.22
CA GLN A 223 -19.44 16.45 -3.07
C GLN A 223 -19.00 16.26 -4.52
N ASN A 224 -18.19 15.23 -4.80
CA ASN A 224 -17.76 14.83 -6.14
C ASN A 224 -18.49 13.58 -6.65
N ASP A 225 -19.64 13.25 -6.07
CA ASP A 225 -20.51 12.17 -6.50
C ASP A 225 -19.84 10.77 -6.46
N TRP A 226 -18.89 10.57 -5.53
CA TRP A 226 -18.29 9.27 -5.23
C TRP A 226 -19.06 8.57 -4.12
N GLU A 227 -19.32 7.29 -4.34
CA GLU A 227 -19.88 6.41 -3.33
C GLU A 227 -18.77 5.68 -2.57
N LEU A 228 -18.79 5.81 -1.23
CA LEU A 228 -17.95 5.05 -0.31
C LEU A 228 -18.78 3.93 0.30
N ILE A 229 -18.45 2.68 -0.02
CA ILE A 229 -19.17 1.51 0.48
C ILE A 229 -18.30 0.63 1.37
N PRO A 230 -18.86 0.03 2.42
CA PRO A 230 -18.11 -0.91 3.25
C PRO A 230 -17.88 -2.22 2.50
N ALA A 231 -16.66 -2.77 2.62
CA ALA A 231 -16.34 -4.08 2.09
C ALA A 231 -17.06 -5.19 2.87
N ALA A 232 -17.46 -6.25 2.16
CA ALA A 232 -17.95 -7.47 2.79
C ALA A 232 -16.89 -8.06 3.72
N ARG A 233 -17.33 -8.60 4.86
CA ARG A 233 -16.40 -9.23 5.80
C ARG A 233 -15.71 -10.44 5.17
N PRO A 234 -14.40 -10.58 5.39
CA PRO A 234 -13.66 -11.73 4.91
C PRO A 234 -14.29 -13.06 5.33
N THR A 235 -14.31 -14.01 4.40
CA THR A 235 -14.85 -15.35 4.62
C THR A 235 -13.78 -16.40 4.81
N TYR A 236 -12.60 -16.14 4.28
CA TYR A 236 -11.50 -17.08 4.38
C TYR A 236 -10.65 -16.83 5.63
N VAL A 237 -10.53 -17.85 6.46
CA VAL A 237 -9.63 -17.84 7.63
C VAL A 237 -8.39 -18.64 7.24
N HIS A 238 -7.26 -17.96 7.15
CA HIS A 238 -5.97 -18.61 6.93
C HIS A 238 -5.64 -19.50 8.11
N LYS A 239 -5.71 -20.82 7.91
CA LYS A 239 -5.58 -21.81 9.00
C LYS A 239 -4.13 -22.08 9.44
N ASN A 240 -3.14 -21.60 8.71
CA ASN A 240 -1.73 -21.84 8.98
C ASN A 240 -1.00 -20.52 9.15
N ASP A 241 -1.11 -19.93 10.32
CA ASP A 241 -0.61 -18.62 10.67
C ASP A 241 0.91 -18.55 10.92
N THR A 242 1.66 -19.56 10.52
CA THR A 242 3.13 -19.47 10.56
C THR A 242 3.66 -18.84 9.29
N TYR A 243 3.63 -17.51 9.25
CA TYR A 243 4.26 -16.77 8.17
C TYR A 243 5.77 -16.85 8.28
N LEU A 244 6.42 -17.06 7.15
CA LEU A 244 7.89 -17.04 7.01
C LEU A 244 8.53 -15.74 7.54
N THR A 245 7.74 -14.71 7.74
CA THR A 245 8.21 -13.38 8.13
C THR A 245 7.79 -12.94 9.53
N GLY A 246 6.99 -13.73 10.25
CA GLY A 246 6.45 -13.34 11.55
C GLY A 246 5.54 -12.09 11.52
N LEU A 247 5.19 -11.59 10.34
CA LEU A 247 4.52 -10.32 10.15
C LEU A 247 2.99 -10.45 10.02
N TYR A 248 2.47 -11.67 10.00
CA TYR A 248 1.09 -11.90 9.61
C TYR A 248 0.38 -12.87 10.54
N GLU A 249 -0.23 -12.36 11.56
CA GLU A 249 -1.27 -13.08 12.27
C GLU A 249 -2.64 -12.65 11.72
N GLY A 250 -3.37 -13.62 11.14
CA GLY A 250 -4.80 -13.57 10.93
C GLY A 250 -5.40 -12.36 10.20
N LYS A 251 -4.79 -11.88 9.10
CA LYS A 251 -5.32 -10.71 8.39
C LYS A 251 -6.45 -11.05 7.47
N SER A 252 -7.61 -10.98 8.05
CA SER A 252 -8.85 -11.19 7.34
C SER A 252 -9.07 -10.19 6.18
N TRP A 253 -8.61 -8.94 6.31
CA TRP A 253 -8.87 -7.89 5.32
C TRP A 253 -7.95 -7.88 4.09
N ILE A 254 -7.06 -8.85 3.97
CA ILE A 254 -6.28 -9.06 2.73
C ILE A 254 -7.18 -9.36 1.51
N SER A 255 -8.44 -9.73 1.72
CA SER A 255 -9.48 -9.85 0.70
C SER A 255 -9.63 -8.59 -0.14
N MET A 256 -9.43 -7.41 0.47
CA MET A 256 -9.53 -6.13 -0.23
C MET A 256 -8.30 -5.80 -1.10
N ASN A 257 -7.22 -6.57 -0.99
CA ASN A 257 -6.02 -6.39 -1.82
C ASN A 257 -6.24 -6.94 -3.24
N THR A 258 -7.21 -6.34 -3.92
CA THR A 258 -7.70 -6.74 -5.25
C THR A 258 -6.97 -5.98 -6.35
N PHE A 259 -7.03 -6.50 -7.56
CA PHE A 259 -6.45 -5.85 -8.73
C PHE A 259 -7.53 -5.62 -9.80
N SER A 260 -7.89 -4.36 -10.04
CA SER A 260 -8.80 -3.97 -11.11
C SER A 260 -8.03 -3.93 -12.44
N ILE A 261 -8.44 -4.76 -13.40
CA ILE A 261 -7.87 -4.76 -14.75
C ILE A 261 -8.39 -3.54 -15.52
N ASP A 262 -9.68 -3.31 -15.42
CA ASP A 262 -10.41 -2.20 -16.03
C ASP A 262 -11.62 -1.81 -15.13
N PRO A 263 -12.41 -0.77 -15.46
CA PRO A 263 -13.55 -0.34 -14.65
C PRO A 263 -14.67 -1.38 -14.48
N LYS A 264 -14.61 -2.51 -15.18
CA LYS A 264 -15.63 -3.57 -15.14
C LYS A 264 -15.09 -4.89 -14.60
N THR A 265 -13.78 -5.10 -14.62
CA THR A 265 -13.15 -6.40 -14.33
C THR A 265 -12.21 -6.30 -13.15
N VAL A 266 -12.42 -7.12 -12.12
CA VAL A 266 -11.62 -7.14 -10.90
C VAL A 266 -11.15 -8.55 -10.54
N CYS A 267 -9.85 -8.68 -10.28
CA CYS A 267 -9.24 -9.91 -9.77
C CYS A 267 -9.35 -9.95 -8.24
N VAL A 268 -9.83 -11.06 -7.70
CA VAL A 268 -10.06 -11.26 -6.26
C VAL A 268 -9.48 -12.60 -5.82
N GLU A 269 -9.06 -12.72 -4.58
CA GLU A 269 -8.68 -14.00 -3.99
C GLU A 269 -9.89 -14.96 -3.99
N ALA A 270 -9.71 -16.17 -4.54
CA ALA A 270 -10.80 -17.07 -4.89
C ALA A 270 -11.62 -17.59 -3.68
N HIS A 271 -11.02 -17.63 -2.48
CA HIS A 271 -11.69 -18.12 -1.28
C HIS A 271 -12.52 -17.03 -0.55
N GLU A 272 -12.38 -15.77 -0.97
CA GLU A 272 -13.13 -14.64 -0.40
C GLU A 272 -14.51 -14.51 -1.04
N THR A 273 -15.35 -15.52 -0.83
CA THR A 273 -16.64 -15.68 -1.52
C THR A 273 -17.61 -14.54 -1.28
N ALA A 274 -17.73 -14.03 -0.04
CA ALA A 274 -18.63 -12.91 0.27
C ALA A 274 -18.19 -11.61 -0.44
N TYR A 275 -16.89 -11.40 -0.58
CA TYR A 275 -16.36 -10.25 -1.31
C TYR A 275 -16.57 -10.39 -2.82
N CYS A 276 -16.35 -11.59 -3.37
CA CYS A 276 -16.69 -11.89 -4.76
C CYS A 276 -18.17 -11.64 -5.08
N GLU A 277 -19.08 -12.11 -4.21
CA GLU A 277 -20.53 -11.89 -4.36
C GLU A 277 -20.91 -10.41 -4.27
N GLN A 278 -20.24 -9.64 -3.38
CA GLN A 278 -20.50 -8.20 -3.28
C GLN A 278 -20.12 -7.48 -4.57
N LEU A 279 -18.95 -7.79 -5.14
CA LEU A 279 -18.48 -7.18 -6.37
C LEU A 279 -19.35 -7.58 -7.58
N ASP A 280 -19.77 -8.83 -7.65
CA ASP A 280 -20.72 -9.29 -8.68
C ASP A 280 -22.05 -8.53 -8.63
N LYS A 281 -22.61 -8.34 -7.43
CA LYS A 281 -23.82 -7.52 -7.23
C LYS A 281 -23.64 -6.05 -7.61
N LEU A 282 -22.42 -5.53 -7.54
CA LEU A 282 -22.06 -4.18 -7.99
C LEU A 282 -21.82 -4.11 -9.51
N GLY A 283 -21.97 -5.24 -10.21
CA GLY A 283 -21.91 -5.35 -11.67
C GLY A 283 -20.49 -5.51 -12.22
N PHE A 284 -19.53 -5.98 -11.42
CA PHE A 284 -18.20 -6.32 -11.90
C PHE A 284 -18.13 -7.74 -12.48
N GLU A 285 -17.33 -7.93 -13.50
CA GLU A 285 -16.80 -9.24 -13.85
C GLU A 285 -15.74 -9.62 -12.81
N VAL A 286 -16.09 -10.51 -11.90
CA VAL A 286 -15.18 -10.99 -10.87
C VAL A 286 -14.32 -12.12 -11.42
N VAL A 287 -13.00 -11.97 -11.30
CA VAL A 287 -12.01 -12.98 -11.70
C VAL A 287 -11.41 -13.60 -10.44
N PRO A 288 -11.95 -14.75 -9.96
CA PRO A 288 -11.39 -15.40 -8.79
C PRO A 288 -10.05 -16.04 -9.11
N ILE A 289 -9.04 -15.73 -8.30
CA ILE A 289 -7.67 -16.25 -8.45
C ILE A 289 -7.26 -16.94 -7.16
N PRO A 290 -6.90 -18.24 -7.18
CA PRO A 290 -6.35 -18.92 -6.02
C PRO A 290 -5.01 -18.30 -5.62
N TYR A 291 -4.97 -17.56 -4.51
CA TYR A 291 -3.80 -16.80 -4.08
C TYR A 291 -3.32 -17.13 -2.66
N GLU A 292 -3.96 -18.07 -2.00
CA GLU A 292 -3.70 -18.47 -0.60
C GLU A 292 -2.23 -18.85 -0.34
N LYS A 293 -1.51 -19.35 -1.36
CA LYS A 293 -0.09 -19.75 -1.23
C LYS A 293 0.87 -18.57 -1.33
N VAL A 294 0.43 -17.43 -1.85
CA VAL A 294 1.24 -16.22 -2.03
C VAL A 294 1.07 -15.26 -0.84
N ILE A 295 -0.12 -15.20 -0.27
CA ILE A 295 -0.45 -14.33 0.86
C ILE A 295 0.57 -14.44 2.02
N PRO A 296 1.10 -15.63 2.38
CA PRO A 296 2.13 -15.74 3.41
C PRO A 296 3.41 -14.91 3.19
N PHE A 297 3.66 -14.45 1.98
CA PHE A 297 4.78 -13.55 1.67
C PHE A 297 4.46 -12.07 1.89
N GLY A 298 3.28 -11.75 2.41
CA GLY A 298 2.94 -10.44 2.93
C GLY A 298 2.05 -9.56 2.04
N GLY A 299 1.41 -10.09 1.01
CA GLY A 299 0.51 -9.33 0.14
C GLY A 299 -0.37 -10.24 -0.70
N ALA A 300 -1.34 -9.64 -1.39
CA ALA A 300 -2.18 -10.33 -2.35
C ALA A 300 -2.04 -9.69 -3.74
N LEU A 301 -3.10 -9.69 -4.51
CA LEU A 301 -3.08 -9.35 -5.93
C LEU A 301 -2.62 -7.92 -6.24
N HIS A 302 -3.00 -6.94 -5.41
CA HIS A 302 -2.58 -5.56 -5.60
C HIS A 302 -1.10 -5.35 -5.24
N CYS A 303 -0.66 -5.84 -4.09
CA CYS A 303 0.72 -5.69 -3.64
C CYS A 303 1.74 -6.32 -4.59
N THR A 304 1.40 -7.48 -5.17
CA THR A 304 2.31 -8.25 -6.04
C THR A 304 2.28 -7.82 -7.50
N THR A 305 1.46 -6.83 -7.84
CA THR A 305 1.34 -6.25 -9.18
C THR A 305 1.62 -4.76 -9.14
N LEU A 306 2.23 -4.24 -10.19
CA LEU A 306 2.43 -2.82 -10.41
C LEU A 306 1.99 -2.49 -11.84
N ASP A 307 0.91 -1.76 -11.96
CA ASP A 307 0.43 -1.28 -13.25
C ASP A 307 1.28 -0.10 -13.70
N VAL A 308 2.12 -0.34 -14.70
CA VAL A 308 3.07 0.66 -15.22
C VAL A 308 2.42 1.55 -16.26
N TYR A 309 1.58 0.98 -17.11
CA TYR A 309 0.86 1.69 -18.14
C TYR A 309 -0.63 1.31 -18.14
N ARG A 310 -1.48 2.32 -18.19
CA ARG A 310 -2.93 2.18 -18.43
C ARG A 310 -3.34 3.18 -19.51
N GLU A 311 -4.18 2.73 -20.44
CA GLU A 311 -4.79 3.63 -21.42
C GLU A 311 -5.74 4.60 -20.71
N GLY A 312 -5.71 5.86 -21.10
CA GLY A 312 -6.54 6.93 -20.57
C GLY A 312 -5.74 8.15 -20.13
N ASP A 313 -6.45 9.18 -19.73
CA ASP A 313 -5.89 10.42 -19.23
C ASP A 313 -5.84 10.44 -17.69
N LEU A 314 -5.06 11.38 -17.16
CA LEU A 314 -5.03 11.65 -15.73
C LEU A 314 -6.24 12.52 -15.34
N GLU A 315 -7.37 11.86 -15.12
CA GLU A 315 -8.67 12.50 -14.87
C GLU A 315 -8.70 13.29 -13.56
N ASP A 316 -9.46 14.38 -13.56
CA ASP A 316 -9.79 15.14 -12.36
C ASP A 316 -11.09 14.63 -11.76
N TYR A 317 -11.00 13.62 -10.89
CA TYR A 317 -12.16 13.01 -10.25
C TYR A 317 -12.71 13.83 -9.08
N PHE A 318 -11.97 14.80 -8.56
CA PHE A 318 -12.37 15.64 -7.43
C PHE A 318 -12.20 17.12 -7.76
N PRO A 319 -12.93 17.66 -8.77
CA PRO A 319 -12.84 19.07 -9.13
C PRO A 319 -13.33 20.00 -8.01
N LYS A 320 -14.21 19.52 -7.13
CA LYS A 320 -14.66 20.26 -5.95
C LYS A 320 -13.78 19.87 -4.78
N GLN A 321 -12.82 20.75 -4.45
CA GLN A 321 -11.89 20.54 -3.35
C GLN A 321 -12.42 21.14 -2.04
N ILE A 322 -11.88 20.68 -0.90
CA ILE A 322 -12.14 21.23 0.43
C ILE A 322 -11.00 22.17 0.78
N GLU A 323 -11.30 23.39 1.16
CA GLU A 323 -10.31 24.38 1.53
C GLU A 323 -9.46 23.90 2.72
N GLY A 324 -8.13 23.89 2.54
CA GLY A 324 -7.18 23.49 3.58
C GLY A 324 -6.92 21.97 3.71
N TYR A 325 -7.58 21.14 2.91
CA TYR A 325 -7.41 19.69 2.95
C TYR A 325 -6.47 19.11 1.87
#